data_c1c90ddda44b7639156bcbc026a79ff5
#
_entry.id   c1c90ddda44b7639156bcbc026a79ff5
#
_cell.length_a   1.000
_cell.length_b   1.000
_cell.length_c   1.000
_cell.angle_alpha   90.00
_cell.angle_beta   90.00
_cell.angle_gamma   90.00
#
_symmetry.space_group_name_H-M   'P 1'
#
loop_
_entity.id
_entity.type
_entity.pdbx_description
1 polymer ?
#
loop_
_entity_poly.entity_id
_entity_poly.type
_entity_poly.pdbx_seq_one_letter_code
_entity_poly.pdbx_strand_id
1 'polypeptide(L)'
;MVKIAVDMLKQGMINEKEALLRIEPNKLDELLHPVFDPKALKKAHVIAQGLPASPGAATGQIVFFADEANKYKYSILTRIETSPEDLEGMNIARGILTARGGMTSHAAVVARGMGKCCISGAGALKINYKTRTLTVDGKEYHEGDWISLNGSTGNIIEGKVATIKPELSGEFAEIMKLSDTYATMQVRTNADTPKDARIARSFGAQGIGLTRTEHMFFEVDRIKAMREMILADTVKGRKHALESLLPMQRSDFEGIFEAMQGLPVTVRLLDPPLHEFVPHQLETQRSLAEDMHITLEAVKSKVSELEEFNPMLGHRGCRLGITYPEITEMQARAIIEAALNLKAKGIVAIPEIMVPLIGTWMTLSMN
;
A
#
# COMPACT_ATOMS: atom_id res chain seq x y z
N MET A 1 3.86 29.20 -0.88
CA MET A 1 2.99 29.31 0.30
C MET A 1 3.76 28.94 1.58
N VAL A 2 4.22 27.71 1.76
CA VAL A 2 4.97 27.25 2.98
C VAL A 2 6.18 28.15 3.27
N LYS A 3 7.06 28.38 2.29
CA LYS A 3 8.23 29.27 2.43
C LYS A 3 7.84 30.67 2.91
N ILE A 4 6.79 31.27 2.32
CA ILE A 4 6.34 32.61 2.72
C ILE A 4 5.89 32.63 4.17
N ALA A 5 5.12 31.63 4.62
CA ALA A 5 4.66 31.53 6.01
C ALA A 5 5.84 31.40 6.99
N VAL A 6 6.85 30.58 6.64
CA VAL A 6 8.07 30.42 7.46
C VAL A 6 8.91 31.69 7.47
N ASP A 7 9.08 32.37 6.34
CA ASP A 7 9.82 33.62 6.26
C ASP A 7 9.14 34.73 7.10
N MET A 8 7.82 34.84 7.03
CA MET A 8 7.04 35.80 7.86
C MET A 8 7.15 35.49 9.34
N LEU A 9 7.14 34.21 9.72
CA LEU A 9 7.34 33.75 11.10
C LEU A 9 8.74 34.14 11.59
N LYS A 10 9.79 33.83 10.81
CA LYS A 10 11.18 34.18 11.14
C LYS A 10 11.42 35.69 11.26
N GLN A 11 10.66 36.52 10.53
CA GLN A 11 10.70 37.95 10.59
C GLN A 11 9.84 38.54 11.75
N GLY A 12 9.13 37.69 12.49
CA GLY A 12 8.25 38.14 13.58
C GLY A 12 6.97 38.85 13.13
N MET A 13 6.62 38.73 11.83
CA MET A 13 5.41 39.33 11.25
C MET A 13 4.13 38.62 11.66
N ILE A 14 4.22 37.32 11.93
CA ILE A 14 3.12 36.44 12.36
C ILE A 14 3.62 35.49 13.44
N ASN A 15 2.71 34.97 14.27
CA ASN A 15 3.02 33.94 15.26
C ASN A 15 2.91 32.53 14.67
N GLU A 16 3.32 31.51 15.43
CA GLU A 16 3.34 30.11 14.98
C GLU A 16 1.97 29.57 14.58
N LYS A 17 0.92 29.90 15.35
CA LYS A 17 -0.46 29.49 15.04
C LYS A 17 -0.97 30.14 13.77
N GLU A 18 -0.67 31.42 13.57
CA GLU A 18 -1.02 32.12 12.33
C GLU A 18 -0.28 31.54 11.12
N ALA A 19 1.00 31.17 11.30
CA ALA A 19 1.76 30.53 10.24
C ALA A 19 1.12 29.20 9.79
N LEU A 20 0.66 28.37 10.75
CA LEU A 20 -0.06 27.12 10.45
C LEU A 20 -1.40 27.38 9.76
N LEU A 21 -2.20 28.34 10.25
CA LEU A 21 -3.52 28.65 9.69
C LEU A 21 -3.47 29.24 8.27
N ARG A 22 -2.34 29.82 7.84
CA ARG A 22 -2.14 30.33 6.48
C ARG A 22 -1.80 29.27 5.45
N ILE A 23 -1.57 28.03 5.89
CA ILE A 23 -1.22 26.93 5.01
C ILE A 23 -2.47 26.08 4.78
N GLU A 24 -2.87 25.98 3.51
CA GLU A 24 -3.96 25.09 3.09
C GLU A 24 -3.44 23.63 3.06
N PRO A 25 -3.96 22.74 3.93
CA PRO A 25 -3.45 21.36 4.04
C PRO A 25 -3.51 20.60 2.71
N ASN A 26 -4.57 20.79 1.92
CA ASN A 26 -4.76 20.11 0.64
C ASN A 26 -3.67 20.42 -0.40
N LYS A 27 -3.01 21.59 -0.27
CA LYS A 27 -1.88 21.95 -1.14
C LYS A 27 -0.55 21.36 -0.68
N LEU A 28 -0.49 20.79 0.51
CA LEU A 28 0.71 20.09 0.99
C LEU A 28 0.86 18.73 0.31
N ASP A 29 -0.24 18.10 -0.10
CA ASP A 29 -0.23 16.83 -0.82
C ASP A 29 0.61 16.89 -2.11
N GLU A 30 0.54 18.02 -2.82
CA GLU A 30 1.38 18.24 -4.01
C GLU A 30 2.88 18.19 -3.71
N LEU A 31 3.30 18.56 -2.50
CA LEU A 31 4.70 18.56 -2.08
C LEU A 31 5.23 17.17 -1.74
N LEU A 32 4.35 16.19 -1.56
CA LEU A 32 4.72 14.79 -1.27
C LEU A 32 5.00 13.99 -2.55
N HIS A 33 4.62 14.54 -3.71
CA HIS A 33 4.83 13.89 -5.01
C HIS A 33 6.09 14.40 -5.71
N PRO A 34 6.73 13.58 -6.56
CA PRO A 34 7.82 14.06 -7.41
C PRO A 34 7.40 15.28 -8.23
N VAL A 35 8.29 16.24 -8.36
CA VAL A 35 8.09 17.44 -9.18
C VAL A 35 9.16 17.52 -10.27
N PHE A 36 8.90 18.26 -11.35
CA PHE A 36 9.92 18.51 -12.35
C PHE A 36 10.95 19.52 -11.88
N ASP A 37 12.20 19.36 -12.31
CA ASP A 37 13.22 20.41 -12.16
C ASP A 37 12.71 21.68 -12.87
N PRO A 38 12.61 22.81 -12.16
CA PRO A 38 12.12 24.08 -12.75
C PRO A 38 12.94 24.55 -13.94
N LYS A 39 14.25 24.25 -13.99
CA LYS A 39 15.12 24.63 -15.12
C LYS A 39 14.84 23.73 -16.33
N ALA A 40 14.61 22.46 -16.11
CA ALA A 40 14.26 21.50 -17.17
C ALA A 40 12.85 21.79 -17.71
N LEU A 41 11.90 22.09 -16.81
CA LEU A 41 10.51 22.37 -17.19
C LEU A 41 10.37 23.63 -18.07
N LYS A 42 11.19 24.69 -17.83
CA LYS A 42 11.17 25.92 -18.66
C LYS A 42 11.55 25.68 -20.11
N LYS A 43 12.29 24.63 -20.42
CA LYS A 43 12.71 24.25 -21.76
C LYS A 43 11.83 23.16 -22.37
N ALA A 44 10.87 22.67 -21.62
CA ALA A 44 10.03 21.55 -22.02
C ALA A 44 8.93 21.98 -22.99
N HIS A 45 8.66 21.14 -24.00
CA HIS A 45 7.60 21.37 -24.99
C HIS A 45 6.34 20.62 -24.58
N VAL A 46 5.28 21.36 -24.27
CA VAL A 46 3.96 20.78 -23.94
C VAL A 46 3.27 20.42 -25.25
N ILE A 47 2.92 19.15 -25.41
CA ILE A 47 2.28 18.62 -26.63
C ILE A 47 0.76 18.50 -26.51
N ALA A 48 0.24 18.34 -25.29
CA ALA A 48 -1.20 18.27 -25.05
C ALA A 48 -1.50 18.56 -23.56
N GLN A 49 -2.77 18.76 -23.26
CA GLN A 49 -3.27 18.93 -21.90
C GLN A 49 -4.50 18.03 -21.66
N GLY A 50 -4.57 17.46 -20.47
CA GLY A 50 -5.71 16.71 -19.96
C GLY A 50 -6.10 17.17 -18.58
N LEU A 51 -6.97 16.42 -17.90
CA LEU A 51 -7.40 16.70 -16.54
C LEU A 51 -6.31 16.25 -15.55
N PRO A 52 -5.93 17.08 -14.57
CA PRO A 52 -4.96 16.74 -13.52
C PRO A 52 -5.59 15.76 -12.51
N ALA A 53 -5.65 14.49 -12.88
CA ALA A 53 -6.41 13.46 -12.15
C ALA A 53 -5.72 12.98 -10.88
N SER A 54 -4.37 12.94 -10.87
CA SER A 54 -3.57 12.66 -9.67
C SER A 54 -2.26 13.43 -9.76
N PRO A 55 -1.83 14.13 -8.68
CA PRO A 55 -0.67 15.03 -8.72
C PRO A 55 0.66 14.31 -8.93
N GLY A 56 1.71 15.10 -9.12
CA GLY A 56 3.08 14.63 -9.27
C GLY A 56 3.62 14.74 -10.71
N ALA A 57 4.92 14.46 -10.84
CA ALA A 57 5.63 14.42 -12.10
C ALA A 57 6.08 13.00 -12.42
N ALA A 58 5.76 12.51 -13.59
CA ALA A 58 6.21 11.22 -14.08
C ALA A 58 6.90 11.36 -15.43
N THR A 59 8.03 10.68 -15.60
CA THR A 59 8.76 10.60 -16.87
C THR A 59 9.00 9.13 -17.20
N GLY A 60 8.67 8.72 -18.41
CA GLY A 60 8.80 7.32 -18.83
C GLY A 60 8.57 7.12 -20.32
N GLN A 61 8.73 5.90 -20.75
CA GLN A 61 8.51 5.46 -22.11
C GLN A 61 7.06 5.00 -22.30
N ILE A 62 6.47 5.35 -23.43
CA ILE A 62 5.09 5.00 -23.75
C ILE A 62 4.93 3.49 -23.85
N VAL A 63 3.92 2.96 -23.14
CA VAL A 63 3.41 1.60 -23.28
C VAL A 63 1.90 1.66 -23.45
N PHE A 64 1.36 0.82 -24.34
CA PHE A 64 -0.07 0.82 -24.66
C PHE A 64 -0.84 -0.32 -23.99
N PHE A 65 -0.18 -1.34 -23.47
CA PHE A 65 -0.78 -2.50 -22.84
C PHE A 65 -0.29 -2.66 -21.41
N ALA A 66 -1.20 -2.99 -20.51
CA ALA A 66 -0.92 -3.09 -19.08
C ALA A 66 0.05 -4.22 -18.73
N ASP A 67 -0.08 -5.36 -19.40
CA ASP A 67 0.81 -6.53 -19.29
C ASP A 67 2.23 -6.27 -19.78
N GLU A 68 2.42 -5.24 -20.61
CA GLU A 68 3.74 -4.78 -21.12
C GLU A 68 4.35 -3.65 -20.28
N ALA A 69 3.71 -3.23 -19.17
CA ALA A 69 4.18 -2.09 -18.37
C ALA A 69 5.59 -2.29 -17.79
N ASN A 70 6.05 -3.52 -17.65
CA ASN A 70 7.39 -3.89 -17.18
C ASN A 70 8.46 -3.92 -18.30
N LYS A 71 8.07 -3.74 -19.57
CA LYS A 71 8.97 -3.76 -20.74
C LYS A 71 10.09 -2.72 -20.65
N TYR A 72 9.79 -1.59 -20.03
CA TYR A 72 10.76 -0.53 -19.79
C TYR A 72 10.91 -0.28 -18.30
N LYS A 73 12.13 0.06 -17.86
CA LYS A 73 12.41 0.41 -16.46
C LYS A 73 11.52 1.56 -15.93
N TYR A 74 11.12 2.45 -16.83
CA TYR A 74 10.24 3.58 -16.55
C TYR A 74 9.20 3.67 -17.63
N SER A 75 7.98 3.26 -17.38
CA SER A 75 6.89 3.27 -18.34
C SER A 75 5.80 4.28 -17.96
N ILE A 76 5.16 4.81 -18.98
CA ILE A 76 3.91 5.58 -18.90
C ILE A 76 2.84 4.75 -19.59
N LEU A 77 1.90 4.24 -18.81
CA LEU A 77 0.76 3.49 -19.36
C LEU A 77 -0.20 4.45 -20.04
N THR A 78 -0.29 4.34 -21.37
CA THR A 78 -1.05 5.24 -22.24
C THR A 78 -2.22 4.48 -22.86
N ARG A 79 -3.45 4.82 -22.43
CA ARG A 79 -4.67 4.09 -22.81
C ARG A 79 -5.71 5.05 -23.36
N ILE A 80 -6.68 4.55 -24.14
CA ILE A 80 -7.90 5.31 -24.41
C ILE A 80 -8.66 5.54 -23.11
N GLU A 81 -8.86 4.47 -22.35
CA GLU A 81 -9.37 4.44 -20.98
C GLU A 81 -8.84 3.18 -20.28
N THR A 82 -8.81 3.15 -18.95
CA THR A 82 -8.38 1.98 -18.18
C THR A 82 -9.57 1.20 -17.64
N SER A 83 -9.37 -0.11 -17.48
CA SER A 83 -10.31 -1.05 -16.88
C SER A 83 -9.71 -1.71 -15.62
N PRO A 84 -10.49 -2.45 -14.81
CA PRO A 84 -9.97 -3.20 -13.68
C PRO A 84 -8.85 -4.20 -14.04
N GLU A 85 -8.83 -4.69 -15.26
CA GLU A 85 -7.81 -5.61 -15.78
C GLU A 85 -6.44 -4.94 -15.93
N ASP A 86 -6.41 -3.60 -16.04
CA ASP A 86 -5.17 -2.82 -16.19
C ASP A 86 -4.46 -2.55 -14.84
N LEU A 87 -5.01 -2.98 -13.69
CA LEU A 87 -4.55 -2.66 -12.34
C LEU A 87 -3.06 -3.01 -12.11
N GLU A 88 -2.62 -4.18 -12.55
CA GLU A 88 -1.23 -4.61 -12.40
C GLU A 88 -0.28 -3.70 -13.19
N GLY A 89 -0.61 -3.41 -14.44
CA GLY A 89 0.18 -2.50 -15.28
C GLY A 89 0.18 -1.07 -14.74
N MET A 90 -0.95 -0.59 -14.20
CA MET A 90 -1.02 0.70 -13.55
C MET A 90 -0.12 0.76 -12.31
N ASN A 91 0.01 -0.35 -11.56
CA ASN A 91 0.89 -0.42 -10.41
C ASN A 91 2.38 -0.44 -10.80
N ILE A 92 2.75 -1.04 -11.93
CA ILE A 92 4.13 -1.08 -12.44
C ILE A 92 4.52 0.27 -13.05
N ALA A 93 3.64 0.88 -13.84
CA ALA A 93 3.90 2.13 -14.54
C ALA A 93 4.22 3.29 -13.58
N ARG A 94 5.08 4.22 -14.00
CA ARG A 94 5.39 5.44 -13.25
C ARG A 94 4.29 6.48 -13.30
N GLY A 95 3.55 6.50 -14.39
CA GLY A 95 2.43 7.41 -14.59
C GLY A 95 1.41 6.83 -15.53
N ILE A 96 0.21 7.39 -15.48
CA ILE A 96 -0.95 6.91 -16.22
C ILE A 96 -1.49 8.08 -17.05
N LEU A 97 -1.72 7.80 -18.34
CA LEU A 97 -2.26 8.77 -19.31
C LEU A 97 -3.45 8.16 -20.01
N THR A 98 -4.61 8.83 -19.96
CA THR A 98 -5.77 8.39 -20.73
C THR A 98 -6.34 9.47 -21.61
N ALA A 99 -6.74 9.07 -22.85
CA ALA A 99 -7.39 9.97 -23.79
C ALA A 99 -8.83 10.33 -23.38
N ARG A 100 -9.51 9.41 -22.68
CA ARG A 100 -10.88 9.58 -22.16
C ARG A 100 -10.91 9.42 -20.64
N GLY A 101 -12.01 9.86 -20.04
CA GLY A 101 -12.26 9.75 -18.61
C GLY A 101 -12.20 11.10 -17.90
N GLY A 102 -12.95 11.21 -16.81
CA GLY A 102 -13.00 12.37 -15.92
C GLY A 102 -12.23 12.16 -14.63
N MET A 103 -12.37 13.10 -13.70
CA MET A 103 -11.77 13.05 -12.36
C MET A 103 -12.28 11.88 -11.49
N THR A 104 -13.38 11.26 -11.87
CA THR A 104 -14.00 10.08 -11.23
C THR A 104 -13.84 8.81 -12.04
N SER A 105 -13.08 8.83 -13.15
CA SER A 105 -12.81 7.65 -13.96
C SER A 105 -11.99 6.62 -13.19
N HIS A 106 -12.03 5.36 -13.64
CA HIS A 106 -11.21 4.27 -13.06
C HIS A 106 -9.73 4.66 -12.97
N ALA A 107 -9.15 5.21 -14.07
CA ALA A 107 -7.76 5.70 -14.07
C ALA A 107 -7.48 6.70 -12.94
N ALA A 108 -8.35 7.70 -12.79
CA ALA A 108 -8.18 8.77 -11.82
C ALA A 108 -8.28 8.29 -10.37
N VAL A 109 -9.27 7.46 -10.07
CA VAL A 109 -9.51 6.94 -8.72
C VAL A 109 -8.39 5.99 -8.29
N VAL A 110 -8.04 5.04 -9.15
CA VAL A 110 -7.00 4.05 -8.86
C VAL A 110 -5.62 4.70 -8.77
N ALA A 111 -5.27 5.60 -9.70
CA ALA A 111 -3.98 6.30 -9.66
C ALA A 111 -3.79 7.11 -8.37
N ARG A 112 -4.83 7.80 -7.88
CA ARG A 112 -4.81 8.50 -6.60
C ARG A 112 -4.61 7.55 -5.43
N GLY A 113 -5.31 6.41 -5.41
CA GLY A 113 -5.14 5.39 -4.39
C GLY A 113 -3.72 4.79 -4.37
N MET A 114 -3.07 4.71 -5.54
CA MET A 114 -1.69 4.24 -5.67
C MET A 114 -0.63 5.34 -5.48
N GLY A 115 -1.02 6.61 -5.29
CA GLY A 115 -0.09 7.75 -5.22
C GLY A 115 0.69 7.99 -6.52
N LYS A 116 0.11 7.65 -7.69
CA LYS A 116 0.76 7.76 -8.99
C LYS A 116 0.26 8.94 -9.79
N CYS A 117 1.18 9.63 -10.47
CA CYS A 117 0.85 10.70 -11.41
C CYS A 117 -0.14 10.21 -12.47
N CYS A 118 -1.24 10.93 -12.65
CA CYS A 118 -2.25 10.58 -13.64
C CYS A 118 -2.80 11.83 -14.34
N ILE A 119 -2.86 11.75 -15.65
CA ILE A 119 -3.59 12.69 -16.51
C ILE A 119 -4.69 11.91 -17.21
N SER A 120 -5.94 12.34 -17.05
CA SER A 120 -7.07 11.71 -17.72
C SER A 120 -7.81 12.66 -18.64
N GLY A 121 -8.60 12.12 -19.59
CA GLY A 121 -9.42 12.94 -20.47
C GLY A 121 -8.63 13.84 -21.41
N ALA A 122 -7.44 13.45 -21.83
CA ALA A 122 -6.64 14.18 -22.80
C ALA A 122 -7.17 13.93 -24.23
N GLY A 123 -8.28 14.57 -24.59
CA GLY A 123 -9.02 14.32 -25.83
C GLY A 123 -8.27 14.65 -27.12
N ALA A 124 -7.17 15.41 -27.05
CA ALA A 124 -6.29 15.65 -28.21
C ALA A 124 -5.49 14.42 -28.63
N LEU A 125 -5.40 13.39 -27.76
CA LEU A 125 -4.66 12.16 -27.99
C LEU A 125 -5.45 11.18 -28.86
N LYS A 126 -4.86 10.76 -29.99
CA LYS A 126 -5.39 9.69 -30.84
C LYS A 126 -4.49 8.46 -30.68
N ILE A 127 -5.00 7.42 -29.99
CA ILE A 127 -4.26 6.18 -29.72
C ILE A 127 -4.69 5.12 -30.70
N ASN A 128 -3.72 4.49 -31.37
CA ASN A 128 -3.93 3.35 -32.25
C ASN A 128 -3.16 2.13 -31.69
N TYR A 129 -3.88 1.19 -31.14
CA TYR A 129 -3.30 -0.03 -30.57
C TYR A 129 -2.68 -0.98 -31.60
N LYS A 130 -3.19 -0.96 -32.87
CA LYS A 130 -2.68 -1.84 -33.93
C LYS A 130 -1.29 -1.41 -34.41
N THR A 131 -1.09 -0.10 -34.57
CA THR A 131 0.20 0.47 -34.98
C THR A 131 1.07 0.84 -33.78
N ARG A 132 0.54 0.73 -32.55
CA ARG A 132 1.20 1.14 -31.30
C ARG A 132 1.69 2.58 -31.36
N THR A 133 0.79 3.48 -31.74
CA THR A 133 1.10 4.90 -31.92
C THR A 133 0.14 5.80 -31.15
N LEU A 134 0.69 6.93 -30.73
CA LEU A 134 0.00 8.06 -30.13
C LEU A 134 0.18 9.27 -31.07
N THR A 135 -0.92 9.80 -31.59
CA THR A 135 -0.86 10.99 -32.45
C THR A 135 -1.44 12.21 -31.73
N VAL A 136 -0.70 13.33 -31.77
CA VAL A 136 -1.09 14.62 -31.21
C VAL A 136 -0.77 15.72 -32.24
N ASP A 137 -1.76 16.50 -32.61
CA ASP A 137 -1.62 17.61 -33.58
C ASP A 137 -0.84 17.24 -34.87
N GLY A 138 -1.08 16.00 -35.35
CA GLY A 138 -0.43 15.48 -36.56
C GLY A 138 0.97 14.89 -36.33
N LYS A 139 1.56 15.03 -35.16
CA LYS A 139 2.83 14.40 -34.80
C LYS A 139 2.56 13.03 -34.18
N GLU A 140 3.33 12.03 -34.64
CA GLU A 140 3.20 10.65 -34.19
C GLU A 140 4.32 10.26 -33.22
N TYR A 141 3.95 9.60 -32.13
CA TYR A 141 4.84 9.01 -31.10
C TYR A 141 4.60 7.50 -31.06
N HIS A 142 5.68 6.76 -30.96
CA HIS A 142 5.66 5.30 -30.98
C HIS A 142 5.84 4.73 -29.56
N GLU A 143 5.53 3.48 -29.40
CA GLU A 143 5.87 2.74 -28.20
C GLU A 143 7.38 2.82 -27.93
N GLY A 144 7.74 3.14 -26.69
CA GLY A 144 9.14 3.35 -26.31
C GLY A 144 9.63 4.80 -26.38
N ASP A 145 8.90 5.69 -27.04
CA ASP A 145 9.22 7.11 -27.01
C ASP A 145 9.01 7.70 -25.62
N TRP A 146 9.86 8.67 -25.27
CA TRP A 146 9.81 9.32 -23.98
C TRP A 146 8.77 10.42 -23.95
N ILE A 147 7.92 10.36 -22.90
CA ILE A 147 7.00 11.44 -22.53
C ILE A 147 7.10 11.72 -21.03
N SER A 148 6.68 12.92 -20.66
CA SER A 148 6.61 13.33 -19.25
C SER A 148 5.23 13.89 -18.94
N LEU A 149 4.69 13.55 -17.76
CA LEU A 149 3.36 13.93 -17.31
C LEU A 149 3.47 14.85 -16.09
N ASN A 150 2.85 16.02 -16.15
CA ASN A 150 2.65 16.89 -15.01
C ASN A 150 1.22 16.72 -14.48
N GLY A 151 1.06 15.83 -13.50
CA GLY A 151 -0.24 15.52 -12.92
C GLY A 151 -0.89 16.65 -12.13
N SER A 152 -0.12 17.68 -11.72
CA SER A 152 -0.65 18.86 -11.02
C SER A 152 -1.24 19.89 -11.99
N THR A 153 -0.74 19.96 -13.24
CA THR A 153 -1.23 20.93 -14.26
C THR A 153 -2.00 20.28 -15.40
N GLY A 154 -1.93 18.96 -15.52
CA GLY A 154 -2.50 18.22 -16.64
C GLY A 154 -1.66 18.30 -17.94
N ASN A 155 -0.45 18.84 -17.90
CA ASN A 155 0.38 19.00 -19.08
C ASN A 155 1.09 17.71 -19.45
N ILE A 156 1.00 17.33 -20.72
CA ILE A 156 1.74 16.23 -21.34
C ILE A 156 2.90 16.85 -22.13
N ILE A 157 4.11 16.39 -21.83
CA ILE A 157 5.34 17.03 -22.27
C ILE A 157 6.14 16.02 -23.11
N GLU A 158 6.66 16.49 -24.24
CA GLU A 158 7.52 15.71 -25.11
C GLU A 158 8.87 15.40 -24.43
N GLY A 159 9.32 14.17 -24.56
CA GLY A 159 10.64 13.75 -24.15
C GLY A 159 10.81 13.55 -22.66
N LYS A 160 12.06 13.42 -22.24
CA LYS A 160 12.47 13.13 -20.87
C LYS A 160 12.75 14.42 -20.11
N VAL A 161 11.90 14.76 -19.16
CA VAL A 161 12.11 15.89 -18.24
C VAL A 161 12.60 15.35 -16.89
N ALA A 162 13.65 15.96 -16.34
CA ALA A 162 14.21 15.55 -15.05
C ALA A 162 13.20 15.82 -13.93
N THR A 163 13.07 14.83 -13.04
CA THR A 163 12.22 14.92 -11.84
C THR A 163 13.07 15.00 -10.57
N ILE A 164 12.60 15.77 -9.60
CA ILE A 164 13.17 15.90 -8.27
C ILE A 164 12.25 15.10 -7.33
N LYS A 165 12.85 14.22 -6.50
CA LYS A 165 12.09 13.52 -5.45
C LYS A 165 11.61 14.51 -4.40
N PRO A 166 10.44 14.33 -3.81
CA PRO A 166 10.00 15.14 -2.68
C PRO A 166 10.98 14.95 -1.52
N GLU A 167 11.42 16.05 -0.95
CA GLU A 167 12.20 16.05 0.28
C GLU A 167 11.36 16.76 1.35
N LEU A 168 11.13 16.07 2.47
CA LEU A 168 10.50 16.63 3.67
C LEU A 168 11.53 17.45 4.46
N SER A 169 12.23 18.36 3.78
CA SER A 169 13.33 19.16 4.30
C SER A 169 13.01 20.66 4.26
N GLY A 170 13.86 21.45 4.91
CA GLY A 170 13.73 22.91 4.89
C GLY A 170 12.45 23.42 5.56
N GLU A 171 11.81 24.38 4.93
CA GLU A 171 10.63 25.07 5.47
C GLU A 171 9.42 24.15 5.67
N PHE A 172 9.31 23.07 4.88
CA PHE A 172 8.26 22.06 5.09
C PHE A 172 8.45 21.33 6.43
N ALA A 173 9.68 20.93 6.74
CA ALA A 173 9.98 20.25 8.01
C ALA A 173 9.73 21.16 9.22
N GLU A 174 10.00 22.48 9.10
CA GLU A 174 9.69 23.46 10.16
C GLU A 174 8.18 23.53 10.42
N ILE A 175 7.36 23.60 9.38
CA ILE A 175 5.90 23.62 9.51
C ILE A 175 5.37 22.31 10.08
N MET A 176 5.89 21.16 9.67
CA MET A 176 5.49 19.87 10.24
C MET A 176 5.83 19.80 11.73
N LYS A 177 7.01 20.26 12.14
CA LYS A 177 7.39 20.34 13.55
C LYS A 177 6.47 21.26 14.37
N LEU A 178 6.09 22.40 13.81
CA LEU A 178 5.10 23.29 14.45
C LEU A 178 3.73 22.61 14.54
N SER A 179 3.30 21.93 13.49
CA SER A 179 2.05 21.16 13.49
C SER A 179 2.04 20.12 14.63
N ASP A 180 3.12 19.35 14.79
CA ASP A 180 3.24 18.38 15.88
C ASP A 180 3.19 19.01 17.27
N THR A 181 3.71 20.25 17.42
CA THR A 181 3.68 20.97 18.69
C THR A 181 2.27 21.38 19.10
N TYR A 182 1.42 21.73 18.12
CA TYR A 182 0.04 22.21 18.37
C TYR A 182 -1.01 21.12 18.18
N ALA A 183 -0.65 19.96 17.62
CA ALA A 183 -1.57 18.86 17.40
C ALA A 183 -2.03 18.25 18.74
N THR A 184 -3.34 18.06 18.86
CA THR A 184 -3.95 17.37 20.01
C THR A 184 -4.19 15.88 19.74
N MET A 185 -4.09 15.46 18.49
CA MET A 185 -4.25 14.07 18.05
C MET A 185 -3.00 13.60 17.34
N GLN A 186 -2.71 12.31 17.48
CA GLN A 186 -1.62 11.64 16.77
C GLN A 186 -2.12 11.00 15.50
N VAL A 187 -1.28 10.98 14.45
CA VAL A 187 -1.58 10.33 13.18
C VAL A 187 -0.88 8.97 13.13
N ARG A 188 -1.67 7.89 13.02
CA ARG A 188 -1.18 6.53 12.83
C ARG A 188 -1.51 6.07 11.40
N THR A 189 -0.64 5.28 10.81
CA THR A 189 -0.81 4.70 9.47
C THR A 189 -0.96 3.19 9.54
N ASN A 190 -1.32 2.56 8.42
CA ASN A 190 -1.29 1.11 8.29
C ASN A 190 0.07 0.67 7.74
N ALA A 191 0.63 -0.40 8.29
CA ALA A 191 1.84 -1.05 7.78
C ALA A 191 1.84 -2.53 8.18
N ASP A 192 2.06 -3.40 7.21
CA ASP A 192 2.01 -4.84 7.40
C ASP A 192 3.42 -5.48 7.32
N THR A 193 4.42 -4.72 6.91
CA THR A 193 5.82 -5.17 6.81
C THR A 193 6.81 -4.20 7.48
N PRO A 194 8.01 -4.66 7.88
CA PRO A 194 9.06 -3.79 8.40
C PRO A 194 9.46 -2.69 7.42
N LYS A 195 9.39 -2.94 6.12
CA LYS A 195 9.68 -1.96 5.06
C LYS A 195 8.65 -0.84 5.07
N ASP A 196 7.36 -1.19 5.11
CA ASP A 196 6.27 -0.21 5.13
C ASP A 196 6.30 0.62 6.41
N ALA A 197 6.60 0.00 7.55
CA ALA A 197 6.78 0.69 8.82
C ALA A 197 7.91 1.73 8.77
N ARG A 198 9.06 1.41 8.16
CA ARG A 198 10.15 2.37 7.94
C ARG A 198 9.74 3.53 7.04
N ILE A 199 9.01 3.25 5.97
CA ILE A 199 8.48 4.27 5.06
C ILE A 199 7.49 5.16 5.80
N ALA A 200 6.54 4.57 6.53
CA ALA A 200 5.57 5.28 7.34
C ALA A 200 6.25 6.26 8.33
N ARG A 201 7.26 5.78 9.05
CA ARG A 201 8.04 6.61 9.98
C ARG A 201 8.77 7.74 9.27
N SER A 202 9.32 7.50 8.08
CA SER A 202 10.00 8.54 7.30
C SER A 202 9.06 9.66 6.84
N PHE A 203 7.76 9.36 6.71
CA PHE A 203 6.71 10.34 6.43
C PHE A 203 6.11 11.00 7.69
N GLY A 204 6.65 10.70 8.87
CA GLY A 204 6.24 11.32 10.12
C GLY A 204 5.08 10.62 10.83
N ALA A 205 4.78 9.38 10.51
CA ALA A 205 3.78 8.61 11.25
C ALA A 205 4.17 8.47 12.73
N GLN A 206 3.21 8.72 13.61
CA GLN A 206 3.38 8.69 15.07
C GLN A 206 2.94 7.36 15.69
N GLY A 207 2.74 6.35 14.87
CA GLY A 207 2.41 4.98 15.24
C GLY A 207 1.85 4.19 14.06
N ILE A 208 1.68 2.89 14.27
CA ILE A 208 0.93 2.02 13.36
C ILE A 208 -0.46 1.79 13.97
N GLY A 209 -1.49 2.19 13.23
CA GLY A 209 -2.89 2.02 13.63
C GLY A 209 -3.46 0.65 13.28
N LEU A 210 -2.86 -0.03 12.31
CA LEU A 210 -3.24 -1.39 11.94
C LEU A 210 -2.09 -2.11 11.25
N THR A 211 -1.71 -3.25 11.80
CA THR A 211 -0.93 -4.31 11.14
C THR A 211 -1.83 -5.52 10.95
N ARG A 212 -2.00 -5.97 9.70
CA ARG A 212 -2.81 -7.13 9.35
C ARG A 212 -1.96 -8.38 9.33
N THR A 213 -2.13 -9.25 10.31
CA THR A 213 -1.32 -10.46 10.45
C THR A 213 -1.56 -11.49 9.34
N GLU A 214 -2.73 -11.48 8.72
CA GLU A 214 -3.06 -12.35 7.59
C GLU A 214 -2.13 -12.15 6.39
N HIS A 215 -1.68 -10.94 6.11
CA HIS A 215 -0.78 -10.65 4.99
C HIS A 215 0.58 -11.33 5.15
N MET A 216 1.00 -11.57 6.39
CA MET A 216 2.26 -12.26 6.70
C MET A 216 2.22 -13.74 6.31
N PHE A 217 1.03 -14.37 6.21
CA PHE A 217 0.87 -15.79 5.92
C PHE A 217 0.82 -16.14 4.43
N PHE A 218 0.67 -15.15 3.53
CA PHE A 218 0.59 -15.41 2.09
C PHE A 218 1.95 -15.59 1.41
N GLU A 219 3.06 -15.40 2.12
CA GLU A 219 4.39 -15.71 1.59
C GLU A 219 4.56 -17.22 1.37
N VAL A 220 5.30 -17.59 0.31
CA VAL A 220 5.42 -18.97 -0.19
C VAL A 220 5.81 -19.97 0.91
N ASP A 221 6.77 -19.59 1.76
CA ASP A 221 7.29 -20.46 2.82
C ASP A 221 6.32 -20.59 4.02
N ARG A 222 5.37 -19.68 4.16
CA ARG A 222 4.45 -19.58 5.30
C ARG A 222 3.08 -20.16 4.99
N ILE A 223 2.62 -19.99 3.75
CA ILE A 223 1.29 -20.45 3.35
C ILE A 223 1.16 -21.97 3.49
N LYS A 224 2.27 -22.71 3.33
CA LYS A 224 2.28 -24.15 3.54
C LYS A 224 1.95 -24.51 4.99
N ALA A 225 2.66 -23.95 5.96
CA ALA A 225 2.42 -24.20 7.38
C ALA A 225 1.02 -23.73 7.82
N MET A 226 0.50 -22.62 7.24
CA MET A 226 -0.87 -22.16 7.50
C MET A 226 -1.89 -23.18 6.97
N ARG A 227 -1.68 -23.75 5.79
CA ARG A 227 -2.53 -24.82 5.22
C ARG A 227 -2.44 -26.11 6.01
N GLU A 228 -1.26 -26.49 6.49
CA GLU A 228 -1.07 -27.63 7.39
C GLU A 228 -1.88 -27.44 8.69
N MET A 229 -1.88 -26.27 9.26
CA MET A 229 -2.68 -25.93 10.43
C MET A 229 -4.19 -26.06 10.15
N ILE A 230 -4.67 -25.54 9.01
CA ILE A 230 -6.08 -25.57 8.61
C ILE A 230 -6.58 -27.01 8.36
N LEU A 231 -5.74 -27.83 7.75
CA LEU A 231 -6.08 -29.22 7.40
C LEU A 231 -5.90 -30.21 8.56
N ALA A 232 -5.30 -29.77 9.68
CA ALA A 232 -5.08 -30.62 10.85
C ALA A 232 -6.38 -30.90 11.61
N ASP A 233 -6.74 -32.17 11.75
CA ASP A 233 -7.94 -32.61 12.47
C ASP A 233 -7.81 -32.54 13.99
N THR A 234 -6.59 -32.46 14.52
CA THR A 234 -6.33 -32.47 15.96
C THR A 234 -5.66 -31.20 16.45
N VAL A 235 -5.95 -30.82 17.71
CA VAL A 235 -5.26 -29.69 18.37
C VAL A 235 -3.74 -29.87 18.36
N LYS A 236 -3.25 -31.11 18.55
CA LYS A 236 -1.81 -31.40 18.50
C LYS A 236 -1.21 -31.14 17.14
N GLY A 237 -1.89 -31.53 16.06
CA GLY A 237 -1.46 -31.26 14.68
C GLY A 237 -1.45 -29.76 14.38
N ARG A 238 -2.49 -29.03 14.78
CA ARG A 238 -2.54 -27.57 14.62
C ARG A 238 -1.42 -26.87 15.39
N LYS A 239 -1.18 -27.23 16.65
CA LYS A 239 -0.07 -26.69 17.45
C LYS A 239 1.28 -26.93 16.80
N HIS A 240 1.51 -28.11 16.23
CA HIS A 240 2.76 -28.42 15.53
C HIS A 240 2.99 -27.52 14.31
N ALA A 241 1.96 -27.30 13.49
CA ALA A 241 2.05 -26.38 12.34
C ALA A 241 2.29 -24.93 12.80
N LEU A 242 1.60 -24.49 13.86
CA LEU A 242 1.75 -23.17 14.46
C LEU A 242 3.16 -22.93 15.07
N GLU A 243 3.81 -23.97 15.60
CA GLU A 243 5.20 -23.89 16.08
C GLU A 243 6.17 -23.49 14.97
N SER A 244 5.89 -23.85 13.73
CA SER A 244 6.68 -23.44 12.55
C SER A 244 6.43 -21.98 12.17
N LEU A 245 5.22 -21.47 12.37
CA LEU A 245 4.85 -20.08 12.06
C LEU A 245 5.32 -19.07 13.11
N LEU A 246 5.37 -19.48 14.37
CA LEU A 246 5.73 -18.60 15.48
C LEU A 246 7.05 -17.84 15.28
N PRO A 247 8.20 -18.47 14.94
CA PRO A 247 9.45 -17.76 14.76
C PRO A 247 9.41 -16.79 13.56
N MET A 248 8.64 -17.11 12.52
CA MET A 248 8.49 -16.25 11.34
C MET A 248 7.73 -14.98 11.69
N GLN A 249 6.54 -15.11 12.31
CA GLN A 249 5.76 -13.95 12.76
C GLN A 249 6.50 -13.11 13.80
N ARG A 250 7.18 -13.76 14.74
CA ARG A 250 7.99 -13.04 15.74
C ARG A 250 9.06 -12.17 15.06
N SER A 251 9.75 -12.70 14.05
CA SER A 251 10.74 -11.94 13.27
C SER A 251 10.12 -10.73 12.56
N ASP A 252 8.92 -10.88 12.00
CA ASP A 252 8.22 -9.76 11.36
C ASP A 252 7.87 -8.67 12.36
N PHE A 253 7.34 -9.06 13.53
CA PHE A 253 7.01 -8.11 14.59
C PHE A 253 8.27 -7.43 15.14
N GLU A 254 9.38 -8.17 15.31
CA GLU A 254 10.66 -7.55 15.69
C GLU A 254 11.05 -6.45 14.70
N GLY A 255 10.97 -6.75 13.39
CA GLY A 255 11.31 -5.77 12.36
C GLY A 255 10.38 -4.55 12.32
N ILE A 256 9.07 -4.73 12.55
CA ILE A 256 8.10 -3.64 12.60
C ILE A 256 8.32 -2.80 13.86
N PHE A 257 8.47 -3.41 15.04
CA PHE A 257 8.68 -2.71 16.30
C PHE A 257 10.01 -1.98 16.34
N GLU A 258 11.07 -2.55 15.75
CA GLU A 258 12.36 -1.88 15.60
C GLU A 258 12.23 -0.63 14.72
N ALA A 259 11.53 -0.75 13.58
CA ALA A 259 11.26 0.38 12.70
C ALA A 259 10.48 1.51 13.41
N MET A 260 9.57 1.14 14.31
CA MET A 260 8.70 2.05 15.05
C MET A 260 9.16 2.32 16.48
N GLN A 261 10.43 2.08 16.80
CA GLN A 261 10.99 2.27 18.15
C GLN A 261 10.43 3.50 18.88
N GLY A 262 9.84 3.28 20.06
CA GLY A 262 9.24 4.30 20.90
C GLY A 262 7.83 4.77 20.48
N LEU A 263 7.28 4.21 19.41
CA LEU A 263 5.95 4.52 18.90
C LEU A 263 5.02 3.31 18.99
N PRO A 264 3.71 3.50 19.24
CA PRO A 264 2.76 2.41 19.36
C PRO A 264 2.51 1.68 18.02
N VAL A 265 2.33 0.37 18.10
CA VAL A 265 2.01 -0.49 16.96
C VAL A 265 0.83 -1.36 17.30
N THR A 266 -0.33 -1.13 16.67
CA THR A 266 -1.51 -1.95 16.82
C THR A 266 -1.45 -3.14 15.88
N VAL A 267 -1.37 -4.34 16.44
CA VAL A 267 -1.34 -5.61 15.72
C VAL A 267 -2.71 -6.26 15.83
N ARG A 268 -3.38 -6.46 14.70
CA ARG A 268 -4.65 -7.17 14.64
C ARG A 268 -4.37 -8.68 14.56
N LEU A 269 -4.97 -9.45 15.46
CA LEU A 269 -4.97 -10.90 15.39
C LEU A 269 -5.70 -11.37 14.12
N LEU A 270 -5.51 -12.62 13.73
CA LEU A 270 -6.07 -13.21 12.52
C LEU A 270 -7.56 -12.90 12.37
N ASP A 271 -7.92 -12.19 11.30
CA ASP A 271 -9.29 -11.74 11.06
C ASP A 271 -10.01 -12.56 9.97
N PRO A 272 -9.45 -12.83 8.78
CA PRO A 272 -10.20 -13.47 7.71
C PRO A 272 -10.54 -14.94 8.03
N PRO A 273 -11.61 -15.48 7.43
CA PRO A 273 -11.95 -16.88 7.57
C PRO A 273 -10.91 -17.78 6.90
N LEU A 274 -10.80 -19.02 7.39
CA LEU A 274 -9.73 -19.94 6.99
C LEU A 274 -9.79 -20.34 5.51
N HIS A 275 -10.96 -20.26 4.85
CA HIS A 275 -11.08 -20.58 3.42
C HIS A 275 -10.25 -19.66 2.51
N GLU A 276 -9.88 -18.45 2.95
CA GLU A 276 -9.04 -17.54 2.16
C GLU A 276 -7.61 -18.05 1.97
N PHE A 277 -7.14 -18.94 2.85
CA PHE A 277 -5.78 -19.49 2.80
C PHE A 277 -5.67 -20.80 2.03
N VAL A 278 -6.80 -21.46 1.74
CA VAL A 278 -6.80 -22.73 1.01
C VAL A 278 -6.98 -22.53 -0.49
N PRO A 279 -6.41 -23.42 -1.33
CA PRO A 279 -6.51 -23.27 -2.76
C PRO A 279 -7.91 -23.63 -3.28
N HIS A 280 -8.45 -22.80 -4.18
CA HIS A 280 -9.74 -23.03 -4.84
C HIS A 280 -9.61 -23.81 -6.17
N GLN A 281 -8.46 -23.74 -6.84
CA GLN A 281 -8.23 -24.42 -8.11
C GLN A 281 -7.83 -25.88 -7.89
N LEU A 282 -8.39 -26.77 -8.73
CA LEU A 282 -8.17 -28.22 -8.60
C LEU A 282 -6.69 -28.62 -8.70
N GLU A 283 -5.93 -27.95 -9.54
CA GLU A 283 -4.50 -28.24 -9.74
C GLU A 283 -3.69 -27.93 -8.48
N THR A 284 -3.94 -26.78 -7.86
CA THR A 284 -3.31 -26.39 -6.58
C THR A 284 -3.78 -27.23 -5.39
N GLN A 285 -5.03 -27.74 -5.42
CA GLN A 285 -5.51 -28.71 -4.43
C GLN A 285 -4.80 -30.06 -4.54
N ARG A 286 -4.49 -30.52 -5.78
CA ARG A 286 -3.71 -31.74 -6.00
C ARG A 286 -2.28 -31.59 -5.47
N SER A 287 -1.62 -30.48 -5.82
CA SER A 287 -0.28 -30.20 -5.29
C SER A 287 -0.26 -30.16 -3.76
N LEU A 288 -1.26 -29.54 -3.14
CA LEU A 288 -1.38 -29.50 -1.68
C LEU A 288 -1.60 -30.91 -1.09
N ALA A 289 -2.42 -31.75 -1.72
CA ALA A 289 -2.65 -33.14 -1.28
C ALA A 289 -1.36 -33.96 -1.33
N GLU A 290 -0.57 -33.83 -2.40
CA GLU A 290 0.73 -34.48 -2.55
C GLU A 290 1.74 -34.00 -1.50
N ASP A 291 1.85 -32.69 -1.29
CA ASP A 291 2.76 -32.10 -0.31
C ASP A 291 2.47 -32.55 1.12
N MET A 292 1.19 -32.71 1.44
CA MET A 292 0.73 -33.09 2.78
C MET A 292 0.55 -34.60 2.97
N HIS A 293 0.77 -35.41 1.94
CA HIS A 293 0.57 -36.88 1.94
C HIS A 293 -0.85 -37.29 2.35
N ILE A 294 -1.86 -36.52 1.91
CA ILE A 294 -3.29 -36.81 2.12
C ILE A 294 -4.01 -36.99 0.78
N THR A 295 -5.24 -37.49 0.81
CA THR A 295 -6.02 -37.68 -0.42
C THR A 295 -6.56 -36.35 -0.93
N LEU A 296 -6.70 -36.23 -2.27
CA LEU A 296 -7.33 -35.07 -2.88
C LEU A 296 -8.77 -34.86 -2.39
N GLU A 297 -9.49 -35.96 -2.15
CA GLU A 297 -10.85 -35.95 -1.60
C GLU A 297 -10.90 -35.32 -0.21
N ALA A 298 -9.92 -35.60 0.64
CA ALA A 298 -9.81 -34.98 1.97
C ALA A 298 -9.61 -33.46 1.85
N VAL A 299 -8.73 -33.01 0.96
CA VAL A 299 -8.53 -31.56 0.70
C VAL A 299 -9.82 -30.91 0.20
N LYS A 300 -10.49 -31.52 -0.79
CA LYS A 300 -11.75 -31.00 -1.33
C LYS A 300 -12.85 -30.91 -0.28
N SER A 301 -12.99 -31.95 0.52
CA SER A 301 -13.98 -32.00 1.60
C SER A 301 -13.74 -30.85 2.58
N LYS A 302 -12.49 -30.62 2.98
CA LYS A 302 -12.14 -29.56 3.91
C LYS A 302 -12.31 -28.17 3.33
N VAL A 303 -11.94 -27.97 2.07
CA VAL A 303 -12.19 -26.69 1.35
C VAL A 303 -13.68 -26.38 1.29
N SER A 304 -14.51 -27.39 0.93
CA SER A 304 -15.96 -27.24 0.88
C SER A 304 -16.60 -26.99 2.28
N GLU A 305 -16.07 -27.63 3.32
CA GLU A 305 -16.52 -27.41 4.72
C GLU A 305 -16.25 -25.96 5.19
N LEU A 306 -15.12 -25.40 4.75
CA LEU A 306 -14.70 -24.04 5.13
C LEU A 306 -15.34 -22.96 4.28
N GLU A 307 -15.99 -23.29 3.18
CA GLU A 307 -16.59 -22.31 2.27
C GLU A 307 -17.72 -21.54 2.97
N GLU A 308 -17.59 -20.24 2.98
CA GLU A 308 -18.52 -19.31 3.62
C GLU A 308 -19.42 -18.65 2.60
N PHE A 309 -20.75 -18.76 2.78
CA PHE A 309 -21.71 -18.06 1.93
C PHE A 309 -21.55 -16.53 2.02
N ASN A 310 -21.28 -16.03 3.22
CA ASN A 310 -20.95 -14.63 3.46
C ASN A 310 -19.73 -14.53 4.37
N PRO A 311 -18.53 -14.30 3.83
CA PRO A 311 -17.29 -14.21 4.61
C PRO A 311 -17.33 -13.14 5.72
N MET A 312 -18.13 -12.09 5.57
CA MET A 312 -18.22 -11.03 6.59
C MET A 312 -18.93 -11.50 7.87
N LEU A 313 -19.86 -12.43 7.75
CA LEU A 313 -20.64 -13.01 8.85
C LEU A 313 -20.13 -14.39 9.27
N GLY A 314 -19.14 -14.93 8.58
CA GLY A 314 -18.62 -16.27 8.75
C GLY A 314 -17.78 -16.50 10.00
N HIS A 315 -17.10 -17.65 10.02
CA HIS A 315 -16.23 -18.09 11.10
C HIS A 315 -14.86 -17.43 11.01
N ARG A 316 -14.73 -16.23 11.56
CA ARG A 316 -13.57 -15.37 11.50
C ARG A 316 -13.34 -14.57 12.79
N GLY A 317 -12.18 -13.91 12.89
CA GLY A 317 -11.85 -12.99 13.97
C GLY A 317 -11.95 -13.64 15.34
N CYS A 318 -12.58 -12.98 16.31
CA CYS A 318 -12.75 -13.50 17.67
C CYS A 318 -13.49 -14.85 17.70
N ARG A 319 -14.41 -15.12 16.78
CA ARG A 319 -15.10 -16.42 16.71
C ARG A 319 -14.12 -17.56 16.38
N LEU A 320 -13.19 -17.28 15.46
CA LEU A 320 -12.12 -18.22 15.12
C LEU A 320 -11.18 -18.44 16.32
N GLY A 321 -10.79 -17.36 17.03
CA GLY A 321 -9.95 -17.43 18.21
C GLY A 321 -10.57 -18.21 19.37
N ILE A 322 -11.90 -18.17 19.53
CA ILE A 322 -12.61 -18.99 20.53
C ILE A 322 -12.62 -20.47 20.13
N THR A 323 -12.82 -20.79 18.86
CA THR A 323 -12.89 -22.19 18.39
C THR A 323 -11.50 -22.83 18.28
N TYR A 324 -10.49 -22.05 17.89
CA TYR A 324 -9.09 -22.49 17.75
C TYR A 324 -8.16 -21.59 18.57
N PRO A 325 -8.22 -21.65 19.91
CA PRO A 325 -7.48 -20.75 20.81
C PRO A 325 -5.96 -20.84 20.65
N GLU A 326 -5.46 -21.95 20.13
CA GLU A 326 -4.05 -22.14 19.83
C GLU A 326 -3.51 -21.14 18.78
N ILE A 327 -4.36 -20.61 17.89
CA ILE A 327 -3.99 -19.56 16.91
C ILE A 327 -3.75 -18.25 17.65
N THR A 328 -4.68 -17.87 18.51
CA THR A 328 -4.57 -16.66 19.36
C THR A 328 -3.37 -16.74 20.27
N GLU A 329 -3.16 -17.90 20.93
CA GLU A 329 -2.01 -18.17 21.80
C GLU A 329 -0.68 -17.96 21.04
N MET A 330 -0.56 -18.53 19.84
CA MET A 330 0.65 -18.42 19.03
C MET A 330 0.93 -16.96 18.64
N GLN A 331 -0.09 -16.23 18.15
CA GLN A 331 0.08 -14.85 17.73
C GLN A 331 0.40 -13.90 18.88
N ALA A 332 -0.32 -14.02 20.00
CA ALA A 332 -0.05 -13.22 21.20
C ALA A 332 1.39 -13.48 21.71
N ARG A 333 1.79 -14.74 21.70
CA ARG A 333 3.14 -15.15 22.08
C ARG A 333 4.19 -14.55 21.15
N ALA A 334 4.00 -14.60 19.83
CA ALA A 334 4.91 -14.01 18.86
C ALA A 334 5.08 -12.49 19.07
N ILE A 335 3.98 -11.77 19.34
CA ILE A 335 3.99 -10.32 19.59
C ILE A 335 4.78 -10.00 20.87
N ILE A 336 4.50 -10.70 21.95
CA ILE A 336 5.14 -10.43 23.27
C ILE A 336 6.61 -10.84 23.25
N GLU A 337 6.96 -12.00 22.68
CA GLU A 337 8.35 -12.44 22.54
C GLU A 337 9.17 -11.47 21.69
N ALA A 338 8.60 -10.94 20.59
CA ALA A 338 9.24 -9.92 19.78
C ALA A 338 9.56 -8.65 20.59
N ALA A 339 8.59 -8.17 21.37
CA ALA A 339 8.79 -6.98 22.21
C ALA A 339 9.85 -7.24 23.31
N LEU A 340 9.87 -8.42 23.93
CA LEU A 340 10.87 -8.79 24.93
C LEU A 340 12.28 -8.91 24.34
N ASN A 341 12.40 -9.52 23.16
CA ASN A 341 13.68 -9.64 22.45
C ASN A 341 14.27 -8.26 22.13
N LEU A 342 13.44 -7.32 21.70
CA LEU A 342 13.86 -5.95 21.43
C LEU A 342 14.22 -5.19 22.72
N LYS A 343 13.44 -5.39 23.78
CA LYS A 343 13.76 -4.82 25.10
C LYS A 343 15.13 -5.28 25.60
N ALA A 344 15.50 -6.54 25.39
CA ALA A 344 16.82 -7.06 25.72
C ALA A 344 17.94 -6.38 24.91
N LYS A 345 17.64 -5.84 23.72
CA LYS A 345 18.55 -5.04 22.88
C LYS A 345 18.50 -3.53 23.21
N GLY A 346 17.76 -3.11 24.23
CA GLY A 346 17.59 -1.70 24.58
C GLY A 346 16.62 -0.91 23.68
N ILE A 347 15.84 -1.61 22.86
CA ILE A 347 14.85 -1.00 21.96
C ILE A 347 13.48 -1.00 22.62
N VAL A 348 12.81 0.15 22.64
CA VAL A 348 11.47 0.30 23.21
C VAL A 348 10.42 -0.08 22.17
N ALA A 349 9.76 -1.22 22.37
CA ALA A 349 8.60 -1.65 21.61
C ALA A 349 7.31 -1.39 22.42
N ILE A 350 6.27 -0.86 21.75
CA ILE A 350 4.96 -0.58 22.35
C ILE A 350 3.89 -1.30 21.54
N PRO A 351 3.73 -2.63 21.71
CA PRO A 351 2.69 -3.38 21.02
C PRO A 351 1.32 -3.14 21.62
N GLU A 352 0.32 -2.99 20.78
CA GLU A 352 -1.11 -3.00 21.11
C GLU A 352 -1.75 -4.17 20.36
N ILE A 353 -2.48 -5.03 21.06
CA ILE A 353 -3.13 -6.19 20.46
C ILE A 353 -4.60 -5.85 20.19
N MET A 354 -5.02 -5.96 18.91
CA MET A 354 -6.41 -5.78 18.50
C MET A 354 -7.05 -7.13 18.25
N VAL A 355 -8.10 -7.44 18.98
CA VAL A 355 -8.95 -8.62 18.74
C VAL A 355 -10.10 -8.19 17.83
N PRO A 356 -10.20 -8.71 16.60
CA PRO A 356 -11.21 -8.29 15.63
C PRO A 356 -12.59 -8.86 15.94
N LEU A 357 -13.65 -8.13 15.54
CA LEU A 357 -15.06 -8.55 15.60
C LEU A 357 -15.62 -8.79 17.01
N ILE A 358 -15.05 -8.17 18.04
CA ILE A 358 -15.60 -8.21 19.38
C ILE A 358 -16.94 -7.49 19.44
N GLY A 359 -18.00 -8.19 19.82
CA GLY A 359 -19.34 -7.63 19.97
C GLY A 359 -19.75 -7.40 21.43
N THR A 360 -19.19 -8.20 22.36
CA THR A 360 -19.51 -8.12 23.77
C THR A 360 -18.27 -8.35 24.64
N TRP A 361 -18.34 -7.92 25.88
CA TRP A 361 -17.29 -8.18 26.87
C TRP A 361 -17.05 -9.70 27.08
N MET A 362 -18.09 -10.53 27.01
CA MET A 362 -17.94 -11.99 27.11
C MET A 362 -17.07 -12.55 25.97
N THR A 363 -17.27 -12.09 24.73
CA THR A 363 -16.44 -12.52 23.61
C THR A 363 -14.98 -12.11 23.78
N LEU A 364 -14.72 -10.97 24.40
CA LEU A 364 -13.35 -10.53 24.68
C LEU A 364 -12.69 -11.40 25.77
N SER A 365 -13.41 -11.77 26.80
CA SER A 365 -12.87 -12.56 27.90
C SER A 365 -12.58 -14.04 27.54
N MET A 366 -13.06 -14.51 26.39
CA MET A 366 -12.84 -15.86 25.87
C MET A 366 -11.67 -15.95 24.87
N ASN A 367 -11.16 -14.83 24.41
CA ASN A 367 -9.99 -14.74 23.53
C ASN A 367 -8.75 -14.35 24.35
#